data_8a069e7122cca1dadbd98000072295b7
#
_entry.id   8a069e7122cca1dadbd98000072295b7
#
_cell.length_a   1.000
_cell.length_b   1.000
_cell.length_c   1.000
_cell.angle_alpha   90.00
_cell.angle_beta   90.00
_cell.angle_gamma   90.00
#
_symmetry.space_group_name_H-M   'P 1'
#
loop_
_entity.id
_entity.type
_entity.pdbx_description
1 polymer ?
#
loop_
_entity_poly.entity_id
_entity_poly.type
_entity_poly.pdbx_seq_one_letter_code
_entity_poly.pdbx_strand_id
1 'polypeptide(L)'
;MEQTCGGKQVELTRIPGLIDLQVNGYRGVDFSGDNLTEEGFAQACREFLAAGATAFLPTLITSPAAIYERNLPIIARALDREEFQGRVLGIHLEGPFISREDGARGAHTAEWVRAPDPGYLDELIRLADGKIRLLTIAADQKGAAELSRHATSRGIAVSLGHHMANEADLERLVAVGAKAITHLGNGVPALLSRHANPVWAGMANDDLAATIIADGHHLPPSLLKTIIRTKGPERCIVISDASPLAGLPAGEYWSMGAQVRLEANGKLHNPATGYMAGSSATILDCANHLASLGLAGLNELGAMLFYNPLRLINMSPKQIATSQRIFFDARRRCVFQEQR
;
A
#
# COMPACT_ATOMS: atom_id res chain seq x y z
N MET A 1 20.93 -22.86 -2.66
CA MET A 1 21.25 -23.65 -1.44
C MET A 1 20.33 -24.85 -1.42
N GLU A 2 20.89 -26.03 -1.33
CA GLU A 2 20.11 -27.27 -1.29
C GLU A 2 19.85 -27.60 0.18
N GLN A 3 18.61 -27.50 0.63
CA GLN A 3 18.20 -28.07 1.91
C GLN A 3 17.43 -29.37 1.66
N THR A 4 17.91 -30.46 2.23
CA THR A 4 17.25 -31.76 2.18
C THR A 4 16.22 -31.86 3.30
N CYS A 5 14.94 -31.83 2.93
CA CYS A 5 13.86 -32.26 3.81
C CYS A 5 13.23 -33.53 3.22
N GLY A 6 13.42 -34.69 3.89
CA GLY A 6 12.83 -35.96 3.47
C GLY A 6 13.40 -36.56 2.17
N GLY A 7 14.71 -36.40 1.89
CA GLY A 7 15.40 -37.10 0.78
C GLY A 7 15.12 -36.62 -0.65
N LYS A 8 14.37 -35.52 -0.84
CA LYS A 8 14.17 -34.89 -2.16
C LYS A 8 14.73 -33.47 -2.14
N GLN A 9 15.58 -33.14 -3.10
CA GLN A 9 16.12 -31.82 -3.34
C GLN A 9 14.94 -30.81 -3.52
N VAL A 10 14.86 -29.81 -2.68
CA VAL A 10 13.92 -28.69 -2.83
C VAL A 10 14.65 -27.59 -3.58
N GLU A 11 14.20 -27.24 -4.75
CA GLU A 11 14.72 -26.10 -5.52
C GLU A 11 14.19 -24.82 -4.91
N LEU A 12 14.96 -24.23 -3.98
CA LEU A 12 14.69 -22.94 -3.38
C LEU A 12 15.28 -21.85 -4.27
N THR A 13 14.42 -20.96 -4.78
CA THR A 13 14.88 -19.85 -5.60
C THR A 13 14.73 -18.53 -4.84
N ARG A 14 15.81 -17.75 -4.81
CA ARG A 14 15.85 -16.47 -4.13
C ARG A 14 15.02 -15.43 -4.89
N ILE A 15 14.16 -14.69 -4.18
CA ILE A 15 13.52 -13.46 -4.66
C ILE A 15 14.37 -12.25 -4.21
N PRO A 16 14.41 -11.16 -5.00
CA PRO A 16 15.23 -9.98 -4.65
C PRO A 16 14.84 -9.34 -3.33
N GLY A 17 13.54 -9.38 -2.98
CA GLY A 17 12.98 -8.84 -1.76
C GLY A 17 11.47 -8.60 -1.88
N LEU A 18 10.86 -8.11 -0.81
CA LEU A 18 9.45 -7.72 -0.74
C LEU A 18 9.36 -6.24 -0.38
N ILE A 19 8.79 -5.44 -1.26
CA ILE A 19 8.61 -3.99 -1.09
C ILE A 19 7.13 -3.69 -0.94
N ASP A 20 6.78 -2.99 0.13
CA ASP A 20 5.41 -2.60 0.45
C ASP A 20 5.24 -1.09 0.32
N LEU A 21 4.34 -0.63 -0.53
CA LEU A 21 4.14 0.80 -0.76
C LEU A 21 3.03 1.42 0.09
N GLN A 22 2.37 0.62 0.96
CA GLN A 22 1.28 1.11 1.79
C GLN A 22 1.24 0.38 3.13
N VAL A 23 1.74 1.06 4.17
CA VAL A 23 1.80 0.56 5.55
C VAL A 23 1.38 1.69 6.49
N ASN A 24 0.21 1.58 7.11
CA ASN A 24 -0.39 2.63 7.94
C ASN A 24 0.06 2.58 9.40
N GLY A 25 0.70 1.48 9.80
CA GLY A 25 1.20 1.25 11.13
C GLY A 25 1.55 -0.20 11.37
N TYR A 26 1.98 -0.53 12.59
CA TYR A 26 2.26 -1.91 12.98
C TYR A 26 2.26 -2.07 14.51
N ARG A 27 1.72 -3.19 15.02
CA ARG A 27 1.69 -3.58 16.45
C ARG A 27 1.24 -2.48 17.39
N GLY A 28 0.16 -1.80 17.04
CA GLY A 28 -0.45 -0.75 17.84
C GLY A 28 0.13 0.65 17.61
N VAL A 29 1.16 0.79 16.80
CA VAL A 29 1.70 2.10 16.41
C VAL A 29 1.01 2.58 15.14
N ASP A 30 0.21 3.64 15.26
CA ASP A 30 -0.48 4.29 14.14
C ASP A 30 0.36 5.46 13.63
N PHE A 31 0.73 5.45 12.34
CA PHE A 31 1.53 6.52 11.75
C PHE A 31 0.73 7.80 11.57
N SER A 32 -0.58 7.71 11.56
CA SER A 32 -1.52 8.84 11.58
C SER A 32 -2.10 9.11 12.97
N GLY A 33 -1.61 8.43 14.02
CA GLY A 33 -2.09 8.58 15.39
C GLY A 33 -1.61 9.87 16.06
N ASP A 34 -2.36 10.35 17.03
CA ASP A 34 -2.06 11.57 17.80
C ASP A 34 -0.98 11.38 18.88
N ASN A 35 -0.59 10.14 19.14
CA ASN A 35 0.42 9.76 20.13
C ASN A 35 1.74 9.25 19.51
N LEU A 36 1.93 9.41 18.20
CA LEU A 36 3.13 8.96 17.52
C LEU A 36 4.37 9.63 18.11
N THR A 37 5.38 8.85 18.44
CA THR A 37 6.72 9.31 18.85
C THR A 37 7.75 8.79 17.85
N GLU A 38 8.92 9.47 17.78
CA GLU A 38 9.96 9.06 16.85
C GLU A 38 10.50 7.65 17.15
N GLU A 39 10.64 7.29 18.45
CA GLU A 39 11.10 5.95 18.82
C GLU A 39 10.00 4.89 18.63
N GLY A 40 8.74 5.23 18.90
CA GLY A 40 7.61 4.34 18.59
C GLY A 40 7.53 4.03 17.10
N PHE A 41 7.67 5.06 16.25
CA PHE A 41 7.76 4.89 14.80
C PHE A 41 8.94 4.00 14.40
N ALA A 42 10.14 4.30 14.93
CA ALA A 42 11.35 3.51 14.62
C ALA A 42 11.20 2.04 15.04
N GLN A 43 10.61 1.78 16.20
CA GLN A 43 10.34 0.42 16.68
C GLN A 43 9.37 -0.32 15.75
N ALA A 44 8.26 0.33 15.36
CA ALA A 44 7.31 -0.26 14.41
C ALA A 44 7.97 -0.58 13.06
N CYS A 45 8.85 0.31 12.57
CA CYS A 45 9.62 0.06 11.35
C CYS A 45 10.53 -1.17 11.48
N ARG A 46 11.28 -1.31 12.58
CA ARG A 46 12.15 -2.48 12.81
C ARG A 46 11.33 -3.78 12.83
N GLU A 47 10.21 -3.77 13.53
CA GLU A 47 9.34 -4.94 13.66
C GLU A 47 8.66 -5.31 12.34
N PHE A 48 8.19 -4.33 11.56
CA PHE A 48 7.61 -4.59 10.25
C PHE A 48 8.64 -5.13 9.25
N LEU A 49 9.85 -4.59 9.26
CA LEU A 49 10.97 -5.12 8.48
C LEU A 49 11.34 -6.55 8.91
N ALA A 50 11.33 -6.84 10.21
CA ALA A 50 11.58 -8.18 10.74
C ALA A 50 10.46 -9.17 10.36
N ALA A 51 9.22 -8.69 10.16
CA ALA A 51 8.09 -9.49 9.71
C ALA A 51 8.12 -9.85 8.20
N GLY A 52 9.21 -9.54 7.49
CA GLY A 52 9.45 -10.02 6.12
C GLY A 52 9.49 -8.94 5.04
N ALA A 53 9.18 -7.69 5.36
CA ALA A 53 9.38 -6.60 4.40
C ALA A 53 10.87 -6.31 4.21
N THR A 54 11.33 -6.24 2.95
CA THR A 54 12.70 -5.79 2.64
C THR A 54 12.79 -4.28 2.74
N ALA A 55 11.79 -3.59 2.22
CA ALA A 55 11.62 -2.15 2.33
C ALA A 55 10.15 -1.76 2.21
N PHE A 56 9.80 -0.56 2.68
CA PHE A 56 8.41 -0.10 2.61
C PHE A 56 8.27 1.43 2.63
N LEU A 57 7.05 1.92 2.36
CA LEU A 57 6.62 3.30 2.59
C LEU A 57 5.66 3.34 3.78
N PRO A 58 6.02 4.03 4.89
CA PRO A 58 5.04 4.44 5.89
C PRO A 58 4.01 5.35 5.24
N THR A 59 2.74 5.10 5.58
CA THR A 59 1.58 5.76 4.99
C THR A 59 0.85 6.59 6.03
N LEU A 60 0.60 7.86 5.71
CA LEU A 60 -0.31 8.70 6.48
C LEU A 60 -1.61 8.81 5.69
N ILE A 61 -2.70 8.43 6.35
CA ILE A 61 -4.05 8.55 5.79
C ILE A 61 -4.60 9.96 5.98
N THR A 62 -5.75 10.25 5.35
CA THR A 62 -6.49 11.50 5.54
C THR A 62 -6.69 11.80 7.02
N SER A 63 -6.13 12.93 7.48
CA SER A 63 -6.04 13.31 8.89
C SER A 63 -6.24 14.82 9.08
N PRO A 64 -6.51 15.30 10.32
CA PRO A 64 -6.46 16.71 10.63
C PRO A 64 -5.09 17.33 10.32
N ALA A 65 -5.04 18.62 9.99
CA ALA A 65 -3.79 19.32 9.70
C ALA A 65 -2.76 19.17 10.85
N ALA A 66 -3.21 19.24 12.08
CA ALA A 66 -2.35 19.09 13.27
C ALA A 66 -1.62 17.73 13.33
N ILE A 67 -2.23 16.67 12.80
CA ILE A 67 -1.56 15.35 12.70
C ILE A 67 -0.43 15.38 11.68
N TYR A 68 -0.65 15.96 10.50
CA TYR A 68 0.42 16.12 9.51
C TYR A 68 1.56 17.00 10.03
N GLU A 69 1.23 18.15 10.64
CA GLU A 69 2.20 19.09 11.23
C GLU A 69 3.08 18.41 12.29
N ARG A 70 2.52 17.47 13.05
CA ARG A 70 3.22 16.75 14.10
C ARG A 70 3.96 15.51 13.57
N ASN A 71 3.29 14.66 12.80
CA ASN A 71 3.80 13.33 12.48
C ASN A 71 4.76 13.32 11.28
N LEU A 72 4.55 14.18 10.27
CA LEU A 72 5.47 14.25 9.12
C LEU A 72 6.90 14.60 9.52
N PRO A 73 7.15 15.62 10.38
CA PRO A 73 8.51 15.89 10.85
C PRO A 73 9.13 14.77 11.72
N ILE A 74 8.30 14.05 12.50
CA ILE A 74 8.75 12.90 13.30
C ILE A 74 9.25 11.79 12.37
N ILE A 75 8.41 11.42 11.40
CA ILE A 75 8.74 10.39 10.41
C ILE A 75 9.95 10.81 9.58
N ALA A 76 9.97 12.05 9.08
CA ALA A 76 11.07 12.55 8.26
C ALA A 76 12.43 12.44 8.96
N ARG A 77 12.51 12.81 10.25
CA ARG A 77 13.74 12.63 11.04
C ARG A 77 14.10 11.17 11.25
N ALA A 78 13.13 10.32 11.54
CA ALA A 78 13.39 8.89 11.73
C ALA A 78 13.96 8.24 10.46
N LEU A 79 13.50 8.67 9.27
CA LEU A 79 14.01 8.17 7.99
C LEU A 79 15.49 8.49 7.75
N ASP A 80 16.07 9.48 8.44
CA ASP A 80 17.49 9.81 8.33
C ASP A 80 18.41 8.87 9.12
N ARG A 81 17.85 8.01 9.98
CA ARG A 81 18.63 7.03 10.72
C ARG A 81 19.29 6.04 9.76
N GLU A 82 20.56 5.74 9.98
CA GLU A 82 21.36 4.82 9.15
C GLU A 82 20.70 3.45 8.97
N GLU A 83 20.06 2.94 10.02
CA GLU A 83 19.36 1.64 10.02
C GLU A 83 18.20 1.57 9.01
N PHE A 84 17.63 2.71 8.59
CA PHE A 84 16.51 2.76 7.65
C PHE A 84 16.92 3.13 6.23
N GLN A 85 18.17 3.42 5.97
CA GLN A 85 18.64 3.73 4.63
C GLN A 85 18.46 2.54 3.68
N GLY A 86 17.72 2.76 2.58
CA GLY A 86 17.36 1.72 1.61
C GLY A 86 16.33 0.70 2.13
N ARG A 87 15.66 0.96 3.27
CA ARG A 87 14.66 0.10 3.90
C ARG A 87 13.33 0.82 4.15
N VAL A 88 13.35 2.07 4.61
CA VAL A 88 12.17 2.94 4.68
C VAL A 88 12.36 4.00 3.59
N LEU A 89 11.61 3.86 2.48
CA LEU A 89 11.99 4.47 1.20
C LEU A 89 11.50 5.91 1.02
N GLY A 90 10.74 6.42 1.97
CA GLY A 90 10.08 7.71 1.95
C GLY A 90 8.70 7.62 2.58
N ILE A 91 7.77 8.47 2.19
CA ILE A 91 6.43 8.59 2.77
C ILE A 91 5.39 8.44 1.65
N HIS A 92 4.33 7.68 1.92
CA HIS A 92 3.11 7.67 1.13
C HIS A 92 2.06 8.53 1.85
N LEU A 93 1.44 9.47 1.13
CA LEU A 93 0.24 10.18 1.58
C LEU A 93 -0.99 9.59 0.91
N GLU A 94 -1.86 8.97 1.67
CA GLU A 94 -3.16 8.51 1.19
C GLU A 94 -4.24 9.54 1.50
N GLY A 95 -4.48 10.41 0.54
CA GLY A 95 -5.23 11.65 0.76
C GLY A 95 -4.33 12.81 1.23
N PRO A 96 -4.91 13.89 1.79
CA PRO A 96 -6.34 14.10 2.09
C PRO A 96 -7.23 14.45 0.89
N PHE A 97 -6.72 14.45 -0.32
CA PHE A 97 -7.38 14.88 -1.55
C PHE A 97 -8.19 13.74 -2.21
N ILE A 98 -9.04 13.09 -1.41
CA ILE A 98 -9.86 11.94 -1.83
C ILE A 98 -11.34 12.32 -1.93
N SER A 99 -12.20 11.38 -2.36
CA SER A 99 -13.64 11.60 -2.41
C SER A 99 -14.26 11.72 -1.00
N ARG A 100 -15.30 12.55 -0.88
CA ARG A 100 -16.14 12.60 0.34
C ARG A 100 -17.28 11.59 0.30
N GLU A 101 -17.53 10.96 -0.85
CA GLU A 101 -18.62 10.03 -1.05
C GLU A 101 -18.43 8.77 -0.20
N ASP A 102 -19.50 8.35 0.45
CA ASP A 102 -19.49 7.12 1.26
C ASP A 102 -19.15 5.90 0.39
N GLY A 103 -18.34 5.01 0.95
CA GLY A 103 -17.82 3.86 0.24
C GLY A 103 -16.57 4.18 -0.60
N ALA A 104 -16.58 5.25 -1.41
CA ALA A 104 -15.37 5.72 -2.10
C ALA A 104 -14.33 6.21 -1.08
N ARG A 105 -14.76 6.96 -0.10
CA ARG A 105 -13.94 7.43 1.01
C ARG A 105 -13.39 6.28 1.88
N GLY A 106 -14.05 5.14 1.91
CA GLY A 106 -13.65 4.00 2.75
C GLY A 106 -13.65 4.35 4.25
N ALA A 107 -12.59 3.97 4.94
CA ALA A 107 -12.43 4.22 6.38
C ALA A 107 -11.96 5.64 6.73
N HIS A 108 -11.64 6.50 5.75
CA HIS A 108 -11.19 7.86 6.02
C HIS A 108 -12.32 8.73 6.58
N THR A 109 -11.99 9.65 7.49
CA THR A 109 -12.96 10.56 8.11
C THR A 109 -13.34 11.70 7.16
N ALA A 110 -14.63 11.85 6.86
CA ALA A 110 -15.14 12.82 5.87
C ALA A 110 -14.79 14.28 6.18
N GLU A 111 -14.71 14.62 7.46
CA GLU A 111 -14.40 15.98 7.94
C GLU A 111 -12.99 16.43 7.50
N TRP A 112 -12.05 15.48 7.39
CA TRP A 112 -10.64 15.78 7.09
C TRP A 112 -10.30 15.70 5.60
N VAL A 113 -11.24 15.26 4.78
CA VAL A 113 -11.10 15.27 3.32
C VAL A 113 -11.02 16.69 2.80
N ARG A 114 -10.02 16.96 1.97
CA ARG A 114 -9.77 18.28 1.35
C ARG A 114 -9.94 18.23 -0.17
N ALA A 115 -10.35 19.36 -0.74
CA ALA A 115 -10.26 19.53 -2.17
C ALA A 115 -8.79 19.53 -2.61
N PRO A 116 -8.48 19.10 -3.86
CA PRO A 116 -7.13 19.19 -4.44
C PRO A 116 -6.57 20.61 -4.33
N ASP A 117 -5.42 20.75 -3.66
CA ASP A 117 -4.77 22.04 -3.37
C ASP A 117 -3.23 21.87 -3.46
N PRO A 118 -2.61 22.40 -4.55
CA PRO A 118 -1.16 22.38 -4.71
C PRO A 118 -0.39 23.12 -3.60
N GLY A 119 -0.97 24.21 -3.06
CA GLY A 119 -0.33 24.99 -1.99
C GLY A 119 -0.27 24.19 -0.69
N TYR A 120 -1.35 23.48 -0.35
CA TYR A 120 -1.35 22.60 0.81
C TYR A 120 -0.43 21.40 0.61
N LEU A 121 -0.31 20.87 -0.61
CA LEU A 121 0.69 19.83 -0.90
C LEU A 121 2.13 20.33 -0.68
N ASP A 122 2.46 21.56 -1.08
CA ASP A 122 3.78 22.15 -0.81
C ASP A 122 4.06 22.28 0.70
N GLU A 123 3.05 22.58 1.50
CA GLU A 123 3.19 22.56 2.97
C GLU A 123 3.49 21.15 3.49
N LEU A 124 2.76 20.12 3.03
CA LEU A 124 3.01 18.72 3.41
C LEU A 124 4.41 18.25 2.98
N ILE A 125 4.86 18.64 1.77
CA ILE A 125 6.21 18.34 1.29
C ILE A 125 7.27 18.97 2.22
N ARG A 126 7.08 20.21 2.63
CA ARG A 126 7.97 20.91 3.55
C ARG A 126 8.02 20.23 4.93
N LEU A 127 6.86 19.85 5.49
CA LEU A 127 6.77 19.13 6.77
C LEU A 127 7.45 17.76 6.71
N ALA A 128 7.38 17.09 5.56
CA ALA A 128 8.01 15.80 5.31
C ALA A 128 9.48 15.90 4.88
N ASP A 129 10.08 17.10 4.91
CA ASP A 129 11.45 17.34 4.45
C ASP A 129 11.72 16.78 3.03
N GLY A 130 10.75 16.94 2.12
CA GLY A 130 10.83 16.45 0.75
C GLY A 130 10.81 14.92 0.57
N LYS A 131 10.48 14.17 1.64
CA LYS A 131 10.56 12.70 1.64
C LYS A 131 9.27 12.01 1.16
N ILE A 132 8.25 12.75 0.68
CA ILE A 132 7.05 12.16 0.07
C ILE A 132 7.44 11.52 -1.27
N ARG A 133 7.11 10.25 -1.46
CA ARG A 133 7.39 9.49 -2.69
C ARG A 133 6.15 9.09 -3.44
N LEU A 134 5.04 8.93 -2.74
CA LEU A 134 3.76 8.49 -3.32
C LEU A 134 2.64 9.35 -2.75
N LEU A 135 1.70 9.75 -3.59
CA LEU A 135 0.50 10.48 -3.23
C LEU A 135 -0.72 9.81 -3.86
N THR A 136 -1.68 9.39 -3.04
CA THR A 136 -2.98 8.90 -3.51
C THR A 136 -4.02 10.02 -3.49
N ILE A 137 -4.68 10.24 -4.62
CA ILE A 137 -5.73 11.26 -4.81
C ILE A 137 -6.94 10.69 -5.54
N ALA A 138 -8.10 11.32 -5.36
CA ALA A 138 -9.30 11.02 -6.14
C ALA A 138 -9.25 11.67 -7.52
N ALA A 139 -9.39 10.87 -8.58
CA ALA A 139 -9.25 11.31 -9.96
C ALA A 139 -10.44 12.16 -10.47
N ASP A 140 -11.63 11.99 -9.88
CA ASP A 140 -12.87 12.67 -10.23
C ASP A 140 -13.02 14.06 -9.59
N GLN A 141 -12.12 14.45 -8.68
CA GLN A 141 -12.21 15.71 -7.99
C GLN A 141 -11.76 16.88 -8.87
N LYS A 142 -12.49 18.00 -8.77
CA LYS A 142 -12.08 19.25 -9.43
C LYS A 142 -10.72 19.70 -8.93
N GLY A 143 -9.78 19.98 -9.82
CA GLY A 143 -8.40 20.36 -9.47
C GLY A 143 -7.43 19.16 -9.37
N ALA A 144 -7.91 17.91 -9.43
CA ALA A 144 -7.06 16.73 -9.35
C ALA A 144 -5.94 16.69 -10.41
N ALA A 145 -6.24 17.12 -11.65
CA ALA A 145 -5.24 17.16 -12.72
C ALA A 145 -4.15 18.22 -12.47
N GLU A 146 -4.49 19.36 -11.90
CA GLU A 146 -3.53 20.39 -11.52
C GLU A 146 -2.64 19.89 -10.37
N LEU A 147 -3.25 19.33 -9.33
CA LEU A 147 -2.53 18.73 -8.19
C LEU A 147 -1.60 17.60 -8.66
N SER A 148 -2.08 16.70 -9.54
CA SER A 148 -1.26 15.61 -10.09
C SER A 148 -0.04 16.13 -10.83
N ARG A 149 -0.21 17.11 -11.70
CA ARG A 149 0.90 17.75 -12.43
C ARG A 149 1.89 18.38 -11.46
N HIS A 150 1.39 19.07 -10.43
CA HIS A 150 2.23 19.69 -9.40
C HIS A 150 3.02 18.63 -8.63
N ALA A 151 2.39 17.57 -8.13
CA ALA A 151 3.06 16.48 -7.43
C ALA A 151 4.13 15.80 -8.30
N THR A 152 3.81 15.52 -9.56
CA THR A 152 4.74 14.91 -10.53
C THR A 152 5.95 15.81 -10.79
N SER A 153 5.77 17.12 -10.88
CA SER A 153 6.86 18.09 -11.05
C SER A 153 7.83 18.14 -9.85
N ARG A 154 7.37 17.69 -8.67
CA ARG A 154 8.17 17.53 -7.45
C ARG A 154 8.80 16.14 -7.32
N GLY A 155 8.66 15.28 -8.33
CA GLY A 155 9.17 13.90 -8.33
C GLY A 155 8.35 12.92 -7.50
N ILE A 156 7.13 13.30 -7.09
CA ILE A 156 6.20 12.46 -6.35
C ILE A 156 5.38 11.63 -7.34
N ALA A 157 5.35 10.32 -7.16
CA ALA A 157 4.47 9.44 -7.92
C ALA A 157 3.01 9.66 -7.50
N VAL A 158 2.09 9.72 -8.47
CA VAL A 158 0.66 9.89 -8.21
C VAL A 158 -0.07 8.59 -8.51
N SER A 159 -0.84 8.12 -7.52
CA SER A 159 -1.75 7.01 -7.60
C SER A 159 -3.20 7.50 -7.43
N LEU A 160 -4.14 6.86 -8.09
CA LEU A 160 -5.54 7.23 -8.08
C LEU A 160 -6.32 6.25 -7.20
N GLY A 161 -6.99 6.75 -6.18
CA GLY A 161 -7.75 5.91 -5.27
C GLY A 161 -8.83 6.68 -4.53
N HIS A 162 -9.73 5.97 -3.86
CA HIS A 162 -10.82 6.57 -3.10
C HIS A 162 -11.65 7.53 -3.95
N HIS A 163 -12.10 7.08 -5.12
CA HIS A 163 -12.76 7.91 -6.14
C HIS A 163 -13.91 7.18 -6.83
N MET A 164 -14.74 7.95 -7.53
CA MET A 164 -15.81 7.46 -8.42
C MET A 164 -15.51 7.76 -9.89
N ALA A 165 -14.24 7.88 -10.24
CA ALA A 165 -13.78 8.25 -11.58
C ALA A 165 -14.23 7.27 -12.64
N ASN A 166 -14.57 7.82 -13.81
CA ASN A 166 -14.80 7.09 -15.05
C ASN A 166 -13.51 7.03 -15.90
N GLU A 167 -13.60 6.42 -17.10
CA GLU A 167 -12.46 6.27 -18.01
C GLU A 167 -11.86 7.63 -18.41
N ALA A 168 -12.70 8.63 -18.73
CA ALA A 168 -12.23 9.96 -19.13
C ALA A 168 -11.51 10.69 -17.98
N ASP A 169 -11.94 10.48 -16.74
CA ASP A 169 -11.23 11.01 -15.56
C ASP A 169 -9.85 10.38 -15.45
N LEU A 170 -9.74 9.06 -15.58
CA LEU A 170 -8.45 8.36 -15.52
C LEU A 170 -7.51 8.79 -16.64
N GLU A 171 -7.98 8.87 -17.88
CA GLU A 171 -7.21 9.34 -19.03
C GLU A 171 -6.67 10.77 -18.81
N ARG A 172 -7.52 11.66 -18.29
CA ARG A 172 -7.13 13.02 -17.92
C ARG A 172 -5.99 13.04 -16.91
N LEU A 173 -6.02 12.16 -15.91
CA LEU A 173 -4.98 12.08 -14.86
C LEU A 173 -3.70 11.41 -15.39
N VAL A 174 -3.80 10.39 -16.24
CA VAL A 174 -2.67 9.78 -16.96
C VAL A 174 -1.92 10.82 -17.78
N ALA A 175 -2.64 11.64 -18.53
CA ALA A 175 -2.07 12.70 -19.36
C ALA A 175 -1.24 13.74 -18.56
N VAL A 176 -1.43 13.83 -17.25
CA VAL A 176 -0.68 14.73 -16.35
C VAL A 176 0.21 14.00 -15.36
N GLY A 177 0.46 12.71 -15.59
CA GLY A 177 1.53 11.96 -14.91
C GLY A 177 1.10 10.99 -13.84
N ALA A 178 -0.20 10.75 -13.60
CA ALA A 178 -0.64 9.65 -12.75
C ALA A 178 -0.13 8.30 -13.29
N LYS A 179 0.29 7.38 -12.41
CA LYS A 179 0.98 6.13 -12.77
C LYS A 179 0.33 4.87 -12.23
N ALA A 180 -0.55 4.97 -11.23
CA ALA A 180 -1.14 3.80 -10.61
C ALA A 180 -2.57 4.05 -10.14
N ILE A 181 -3.26 2.94 -9.84
CA ILE A 181 -4.52 2.91 -9.08
C ILE A 181 -4.20 2.27 -7.74
N THR A 182 -4.62 2.94 -6.66
CA THR A 182 -4.43 2.47 -5.29
C THR A 182 -5.46 1.39 -4.98
N HIS A 183 -4.98 0.25 -4.44
CA HIS A 183 -5.76 -0.92 -3.99
C HIS A 183 -7.01 -1.20 -4.86
N LEU A 184 -6.79 -1.38 -6.18
CA LEU A 184 -7.86 -1.60 -7.18
C LEU A 184 -8.88 -2.63 -6.69
N GLY A 185 -10.16 -2.24 -6.73
CA GLY A 185 -11.29 -3.02 -6.21
C GLY A 185 -11.71 -2.62 -4.80
N ASN A 186 -10.94 -1.74 -4.12
CA ASN A 186 -11.25 -1.17 -2.80
C ASN A 186 -11.41 0.36 -2.91
N GLY A 187 -11.87 1.00 -1.82
CA GLY A 187 -12.14 2.45 -1.84
C GLY A 187 -13.24 2.83 -2.84
N VAL A 188 -14.28 2.01 -2.95
CA VAL A 188 -15.46 2.22 -3.78
C VAL A 188 -16.72 1.79 -3.01
N PRO A 189 -17.92 2.35 -3.31
CA PRO A 189 -19.18 1.89 -2.72
C PRO A 189 -19.46 0.41 -3.00
N ALA A 190 -20.15 -0.25 -2.06
CA ALA A 190 -20.59 -1.63 -2.22
C ALA A 190 -21.59 -1.80 -3.38
N LEU A 191 -22.35 -0.76 -3.70
CA LEU A 191 -23.26 -0.73 -4.84
C LEU A 191 -22.72 0.21 -5.91
N LEU A 192 -22.36 -0.35 -7.05
CA LEU A 192 -21.82 0.36 -8.21
C LEU A 192 -22.73 0.17 -9.43
N SER A 193 -22.68 1.12 -10.37
CA SER A 193 -23.23 0.93 -11.70
C SER A 193 -22.63 -0.33 -12.32
N ARG A 194 -23.50 -1.17 -12.92
CA ARG A 194 -23.10 -2.48 -13.48
C ARG A 194 -21.98 -2.38 -14.50
N HIS A 195 -22.01 -1.38 -15.35
CA HIS A 195 -21.12 -1.25 -16.51
C HIS A 195 -20.16 -0.07 -16.39
N ALA A 196 -20.62 1.08 -15.91
CA ALA A 196 -19.80 2.27 -15.75
C ALA A 196 -19.42 2.44 -14.27
N ASN A 197 -18.22 2.01 -13.88
CA ASN A 197 -17.72 2.13 -12.52
C ASN A 197 -16.19 2.17 -12.47
N PRO A 198 -15.60 2.68 -11.39
CA PRO A 198 -14.16 2.86 -11.28
C PRO A 198 -13.35 1.56 -11.34
N VAL A 199 -13.94 0.42 -10.97
CA VAL A 199 -13.23 -0.86 -10.99
C VAL A 199 -12.99 -1.31 -12.45
N TRP A 200 -14.03 -1.25 -13.31
CA TRP A 200 -13.87 -1.56 -14.74
C TRP A 200 -12.97 -0.57 -15.45
N ALA A 201 -13.16 0.73 -15.19
CA ALA A 201 -12.31 1.78 -15.75
C ALA A 201 -10.83 1.56 -15.36
N GLY A 202 -10.57 1.24 -14.10
CA GLY A 202 -9.21 0.98 -13.61
C GLY A 202 -8.59 -0.28 -14.19
N MET A 203 -9.36 -1.38 -14.32
CA MET A 203 -8.87 -2.62 -14.93
C MET A 203 -8.54 -2.43 -16.41
N ALA A 204 -9.35 -1.67 -17.14
CA ALA A 204 -9.19 -1.48 -18.58
C ALA A 204 -8.08 -0.49 -18.96
N ASN A 205 -7.68 0.41 -18.06
CA ASN A 205 -6.65 1.41 -18.37
C ASN A 205 -5.25 0.79 -18.37
N ASP A 206 -4.58 0.73 -19.53
CA ASP A 206 -3.26 0.11 -19.70
C ASP A 206 -2.09 0.99 -19.25
N ASP A 207 -2.28 2.30 -19.07
CA ASP A 207 -1.24 3.24 -18.67
C ASP A 207 -1.05 3.33 -17.14
N LEU A 208 -2.02 2.81 -16.36
CA LEU A 208 -1.97 2.78 -14.91
C LEU A 208 -1.60 1.39 -14.41
N ALA A 209 -0.60 1.30 -13.54
CA ALA A 209 -0.38 0.11 -12.72
C ALA A 209 -1.52 -0.03 -11.70
N ALA A 210 -1.75 -1.24 -11.19
CA ALA A 210 -2.72 -1.49 -10.13
C ALA A 210 -2.00 -1.96 -8.86
N THR A 211 -2.12 -1.22 -7.74
CA THR A 211 -1.79 -1.82 -6.47
C THR A 211 -2.94 -2.71 -6.02
N ILE A 212 -2.65 -3.85 -5.42
CA ILE A 212 -3.64 -4.86 -5.01
C ILE A 212 -3.33 -5.38 -3.61
N ILE A 213 -4.35 -5.46 -2.76
CA ILE A 213 -4.24 -6.05 -1.42
C ILE A 213 -4.50 -7.55 -1.56
N ALA A 214 -3.46 -8.36 -1.36
CA ALA A 214 -3.54 -9.81 -1.54
C ALA A 214 -3.56 -10.57 -0.20
N ASP A 215 -4.27 -10.04 0.80
CA ASP A 215 -4.35 -10.57 2.16
C ASP A 215 -5.34 -11.73 2.35
N GLY A 216 -6.11 -12.06 1.31
CA GLY A 216 -7.15 -13.10 1.35
C GLY A 216 -8.50 -12.63 1.89
N HIS A 217 -8.64 -11.35 2.27
CA HIS A 217 -9.86 -10.77 2.84
C HIS A 217 -10.44 -9.64 2.00
N HIS A 218 -9.59 -8.76 1.46
CA HIS A 218 -10.01 -7.60 0.66
C HIS A 218 -10.54 -8.03 -0.73
N LEU A 219 -9.79 -8.88 -1.41
CA LEU A 219 -10.13 -9.31 -2.77
C LEU A 219 -10.33 -10.84 -2.81
N PRO A 220 -11.47 -11.32 -3.31
CA PRO A 220 -11.66 -12.76 -3.52
C PRO A 220 -10.69 -13.28 -4.60
N PRO A 221 -10.31 -14.58 -4.56
CA PRO A 221 -9.37 -15.15 -5.52
C PRO A 221 -9.76 -14.96 -6.99
N SER A 222 -11.07 -14.92 -7.29
CA SER A 222 -11.58 -14.67 -8.64
C SER A 222 -11.26 -13.25 -9.13
N LEU A 223 -11.38 -12.24 -8.26
CA LEU A 223 -11.08 -10.86 -8.61
C LEU A 223 -9.57 -10.64 -8.73
N LEU A 224 -8.75 -11.16 -7.80
CA LEU A 224 -7.29 -11.15 -7.92
C LEU A 224 -6.84 -11.76 -9.25
N LYS A 225 -7.38 -12.92 -9.61
CA LYS A 225 -7.09 -13.58 -10.88
C LYS A 225 -7.48 -12.72 -12.08
N THR A 226 -8.62 -12.06 -12.03
CA THR A 226 -9.10 -11.19 -13.12
C THR A 226 -8.19 -9.98 -13.27
N ILE A 227 -7.86 -9.29 -12.17
CA ILE A 227 -6.96 -8.13 -12.18
C ILE A 227 -5.59 -8.51 -12.77
N ILE A 228 -4.96 -9.58 -12.25
CA ILE A 228 -3.62 -10.00 -12.71
C ILE A 228 -3.64 -10.40 -14.18
N ARG A 229 -4.69 -11.05 -14.67
CA ARG A 229 -4.80 -11.42 -16.09
C ARG A 229 -5.06 -10.24 -17.00
N THR A 230 -5.85 -9.27 -16.56
CA THR A 230 -6.20 -8.10 -17.37
C THR A 230 -5.06 -7.10 -17.40
N LYS A 231 -4.44 -6.81 -16.24
CA LYS A 231 -3.34 -5.85 -16.13
C LYS A 231 -2.00 -6.42 -16.60
N GLY A 232 -1.82 -7.74 -16.48
CA GLY A 232 -0.52 -8.38 -16.57
C GLY A 232 0.31 -8.20 -15.30
N PRO A 233 1.17 -9.17 -14.92
CA PRO A 233 2.01 -9.09 -13.73
C PRO A 233 2.93 -7.86 -13.71
N GLU A 234 3.34 -7.37 -14.86
CA GLU A 234 4.23 -6.21 -15.00
C GLU A 234 3.56 -4.87 -14.64
N ARG A 235 2.22 -4.84 -14.53
CA ARG A 235 1.42 -3.68 -14.11
C ARG A 235 0.68 -3.91 -12.80
N CYS A 236 0.91 -5.03 -12.13
CA CYS A 236 0.40 -5.27 -10.78
C CYS A 236 1.47 -5.01 -9.73
N ILE A 237 1.09 -4.45 -8.60
CA ILE A 237 1.93 -4.20 -7.44
C ILE A 237 1.19 -4.74 -6.21
N VAL A 238 1.79 -5.68 -5.50
CA VAL A 238 1.21 -6.16 -4.25
C VAL A 238 1.54 -5.20 -3.12
N ILE A 239 0.55 -4.86 -2.33
CA ILE A 239 0.67 -4.08 -1.09
C ILE A 239 -0.04 -4.83 0.03
N SER A 240 0.36 -4.58 1.28
CA SER A 240 -0.35 -5.13 2.43
C SER A 240 -1.53 -4.25 2.85
N ASP A 241 -1.38 -2.95 2.71
CA ASP A 241 -2.26 -1.97 3.35
C ASP A 241 -2.39 -2.23 4.87
N ALA A 242 -1.24 -2.61 5.48
CA ALA A 242 -1.16 -2.98 6.88
C ALA A 242 -1.64 -1.85 7.77
N SER A 243 -2.63 -2.15 8.62
CA SER A 243 -3.15 -1.23 9.61
C SER A 243 -2.26 -1.20 10.87
N PRO A 244 -2.45 -0.23 11.77
CA PRO A 244 -1.80 -0.24 13.08
C PRO A 244 -2.03 -1.52 13.88
N LEU A 245 -3.08 -2.29 13.58
CA LEU A 245 -3.44 -3.51 14.28
C LEU A 245 -2.77 -4.76 13.70
N ALA A 246 -2.08 -4.65 12.58
CA ALA A 246 -1.27 -5.75 12.03
C ALA A 246 -0.24 -6.22 13.06
N GLY A 247 -0.14 -7.54 13.23
CA GLY A 247 0.75 -8.17 14.20
C GLY A 247 0.23 -8.20 15.64
N LEU A 248 -0.99 -7.71 15.91
CA LEU A 248 -1.68 -7.86 17.21
C LEU A 248 -2.52 -9.15 17.23
N PRO A 249 -2.86 -9.67 18.43
CA PRO A 249 -3.77 -10.81 18.55
C PRO A 249 -5.20 -10.47 18.11
N ALA A 250 -5.99 -11.49 17.80
CA ALA A 250 -7.43 -11.32 17.53
C ALA A 250 -8.13 -10.66 18.73
N GLY A 251 -9.06 -9.75 18.44
CA GLY A 251 -9.77 -9.00 19.48
C GLY A 251 -10.54 -7.81 18.94
N GLU A 252 -11.13 -7.06 19.86
CA GLU A 252 -11.79 -5.80 19.56
C GLU A 252 -10.87 -4.63 19.91
N TYR A 253 -10.80 -3.66 19.00
CA TYR A 253 -9.90 -2.51 19.10
C TYR A 253 -10.63 -1.23 18.73
N TRP A 254 -10.03 -0.12 19.12
CA TRP A 254 -10.41 1.20 18.60
C TRP A 254 -9.32 1.65 17.61
N SER A 255 -9.68 1.87 16.37
CA SER A 255 -8.74 2.30 15.34
C SER A 255 -9.44 3.17 14.30
N MET A 256 -8.74 4.17 13.76
CA MET A 256 -9.25 5.07 12.72
C MET A 256 -10.59 5.74 13.10
N GLY A 257 -10.76 6.04 14.40
CA GLY A 257 -11.98 6.70 14.92
C GLY A 257 -13.22 5.79 15.05
N ALA A 258 -13.06 4.46 14.93
CA ALA A 258 -14.16 3.51 15.03
C ALA A 258 -13.77 2.26 15.82
N GLN A 259 -14.78 1.54 16.32
CA GLN A 259 -14.60 0.19 16.84
C GLN A 259 -14.39 -0.78 15.67
N VAL A 260 -13.34 -1.57 15.73
CA VAL A 260 -12.97 -2.57 14.73
C VAL A 260 -12.71 -3.92 15.38
N ARG A 261 -12.90 -4.98 14.63
CA ARG A 261 -12.64 -6.35 15.09
C ARG A 261 -11.58 -6.98 14.21
N LEU A 262 -10.54 -7.51 14.85
CA LEU A 262 -9.57 -8.40 14.25
C LEU A 262 -9.97 -9.84 14.56
N GLU A 263 -10.41 -10.56 13.55
CA GLU A 263 -10.82 -11.96 13.67
C GLU A 263 -9.60 -12.89 13.77
N ALA A 264 -9.82 -14.11 14.30
CA ALA A 264 -8.75 -15.10 14.42
C ALA A 264 -8.14 -15.54 13.08
N ASN A 265 -8.85 -15.38 11.98
CA ASN A 265 -8.37 -15.65 10.63
C ASN A 265 -7.64 -14.47 9.98
N GLY A 266 -7.48 -13.35 10.70
CA GLY A 266 -6.82 -12.14 10.21
C GLY A 266 -7.74 -11.11 9.54
N LYS A 267 -9.05 -11.37 9.39
CA LYS A 267 -9.96 -10.37 8.84
C LYS A 267 -10.13 -9.20 9.81
N LEU A 268 -9.86 -7.98 9.33
CA LEU A 268 -10.01 -6.74 10.09
C LEU A 268 -11.16 -5.92 9.49
N HIS A 269 -12.19 -5.68 10.27
CA HIS A 269 -13.39 -4.98 9.78
C HIS A 269 -14.09 -4.18 10.89
N ASN A 270 -14.89 -3.19 10.47
CA ASN A 270 -15.82 -2.51 11.36
C ASN A 270 -17.10 -3.38 11.47
N PRO A 271 -17.48 -3.87 12.68
CA PRO A 271 -18.64 -4.74 12.85
C PRO A 271 -19.97 -4.07 12.49
N ALA A 272 -20.06 -2.73 12.62
CA ALA A 272 -21.30 -1.99 12.37
C ALA A 272 -21.58 -1.80 10.87
N THR A 273 -20.54 -1.64 10.04
CA THR A 273 -20.67 -1.38 8.61
C THR A 273 -20.29 -2.56 7.74
N GLY A 274 -19.51 -3.50 8.27
CA GLY A 274 -18.91 -4.61 7.53
C GLY A 274 -17.72 -4.20 6.65
N TYR A 275 -17.36 -2.92 6.59
CA TYR A 275 -16.23 -2.45 5.78
C TYR A 275 -14.90 -2.88 6.39
N MET A 276 -13.94 -3.20 5.52
CA MET A 276 -12.57 -3.44 5.92
C MET A 276 -11.95 -2.15 6.50
N ALA A 277 -11.09 -2.29 7.48
CA ALA A 277 -10.39 -1.18 8.16
C ALA A 277 -8.87 -1.33 8.01
N GLY A 278 -8.41 -1.41 6.77
CA GLY A 278 -7.06 -1.83 6.43
C GLY A 278 -6.85 -3.34 6.64
N SER A 279 -5.62 -3.79 6.51
CA SER A 279 -5.25 -5.21 6.62
C SER A 279 -4.51 -5.51 7.94
N SER A 280 -4.61 -6.73 8.42
CA SER A 280 -3.73 -7.26 9.47
C SER A 280 -2.52 -8.04 8.91
N ALA A 281 -2.46 -8.23 7.60
CA ALA A 281 -1.41 -8.97 6.92
C ALA A 281 -0.15 -8.12 6.72
N THR A 282 0.99 -8.79 6.69
CA THR A 282 2.25 -8.23 6.19
C THR A 282 2.39 -8.46 4.69
N ILE A 283 3.36 -7.82 4.06
CA ILE A 283 3.66 -8.08 2.64
C ILE A 283 4.09 -9.54 2.40
N LEU A 284 4.70 -10.20 3.39
CA LEU A 284 5.04 -11.62 3.32
C LEU A 284 3.79 -12.51 3.33
N ASP A 285 2.78 -12.16 4.13
CA ASP A 285 1.49 -12.85 4.15
C ASP A 285 0.77 -12.70 2.79
N CYS A 286 0.75 -11.49 2.24
CA CYS A 286 0.20 -11.21 0.91
C CYS A 286 0.92 -12.00 -0.19
N ALA A 287 2.27 -12.05 -0.14
CA ALA A 287 3.06 -12.84 -1.06
C ALA A 287 2.73 -14.34 -0.97
N ASN A 288 2.55 -14.86 0.26
CA ASN A 288 2.18 -16.25 0.50
C ASN A 288 0.77 -16.57 0.01
N HIS A 289 -0.20 -15.68 0.28
CA HIS A 289 -1.56 -15.89 -0.22
C HIS A 289 -1.58 -15.95 -1.74
N LEU A 290 -0.92 -14.99 -2.42
CA LEU A 290 -0.83 -14.96 -3.88
C LEU A 290 -0.15 -16.22 -4.46
N ALA A 291 0.96 -16.64 -3.85
CA ALA A 291 1.67 -17.85 -4.24
C ALA A 291 0.80 -19.10 -4.08
N SER A 292 0.06 -19.22 -2.97
CA SER A 292 -0.83 -20.36 -2.69
C SER A 292 -1.95 -20.53 -3.72
N LEU A 293 -2.44 -19.41 -4.26
CA LEU A 293 -3.46 -19.42 -5.32
C LEU A 293 -2.93 -19.88 -6.67
N GLY A 294 -1.60 -19.96 -6.84
CA GLY A 294 -0.96 -20.33 -8.12
C GLY A 294 -1.22 -19.34 -9.25
N LEU A 295 -1.47 -18.08 -8.91
CA LEU A 295 -1.73 -17.01 -9.87
C LEU A 295 -0.45 -16.38 -10.41
N ALA A 296 0.69 -16.63 -9.75
CA ALA A 296 1.99 -16.07 -10.11
C ALA A 296 3.10 -17.10 -9.87
N GLY A 297 4.04 -17.18 -10.80
CA GLY A 297 5.30 -17.89 -10.62
C GLY A 297 6.38 -16.98 -10.04
N LEU A 298 7.62 -17.48 -10.00
CA LEU A 298 8.75 -16.76 -9.41
C LEU A 298 8.99 -15.38 -10.03
N ASN A 299 8.99 -15.29 -11.35
CA ASN A 299 9.27 -14.04 -12.07
C ASN A 299 8.16 -13.01 -11.85
N GLU A 300 6.92 -13.45 -11.90
CA GLU A 300 5.75 -12.62 -11.66
C GLU A 300 5.72 -12.11 -10.21
N LEU A 301 6.02 -12.98 -9.23
CA LEU A 301 6.16 -12.56 -7.83
C LEU A 301 7.28 -11.53 -7.67
N GLY A 302 8.44 -11.76 -8.29
CA GLY A 302 9.54 -10.79 -8.29
C GLY A 302 9.14 -9.45 -8.94
N ALA A 303 8.38 -9.47 -10.03
CA ALA A 303 7.88 -8.27 -10.66
C ALA A 303 6.91 -7.50 -9.73
N MET A 304 5.87 -8.17 -9.23
CA MET A 304 4.80 -7.54 -8.45
C MET A 304 5.22 -7.10 -7.04
N LEU A 305 6.21 -7.77 -6.44
CA LEU A 305 6.62 -7.54 -5.05
C LEU A 305 7.93 -6.74 -4.93
N PHE A 306 8.69 -6.56 -6.02
CA PHE A 306 9.97 -5.87 -5.94
C PHE A 306 10.18 -4.84 -7.06
N TYR A 307 10.15 -5.27 -8.32
CA TYR A 307 10.53 -4.38 -9.43
C TYR A 307 9.47 -3.32 -9.74
N ASN A 308 8.19 -3.70 -9.78
CA ASN A 308 7.10 -2.76 -10.08
C ASN A 308 6.91 -1.70 -8.98
N PRO A 309 6.95 -2.05 -7.68
CA PRO A 309 6.94 -1.06 -6.61
C PRO A 309 8.04 0.00 -6.79
N LEU A 310 9.27 -0.43 -7.03
CA LEU A 310 10.40 0.48 -7.23
C LEU A 310 10.23 1.37 -8.46
N ARG A 311 9.76 0.79 -9.56
CA ARG A 311 9.49 1.54 -10.79
C ARG A 311 8.43 2.62 -10.57
N LEU A 312 7.37 2.33 -9.80
CA LEU A 312 6.33 3.30 -9.50
C LEU A 312 6.89 4.54 -8.78
N ILE A 313 7.75 4.34 -7.79
CA ILE A 313 8.32 5.43 -6.98
C ILE A 313 9.68 5.95 -7.52
N ASN A 314 10.01 5.64 -8.77
CA ASN A 314 11.24 6.06 -9.46
C ASN A 314 12.54 5.69 -8.70
N MET A 315 12.59 4.49 -8.11
CA MET A 315 13.78 3.99 -7.42
C MET A 315 14.43 2.82 -8.13
N SER A 316 15.75 2.72 -7.98
CA SER A 316 16.56 1.61 -8.52
C SER A 316 16.73 0.48 -7.49
N PRO A 317 16.77 -0.79 -7.89
CA PRO A 317 17.13 -1.91 -7.01
C PRO A 317 18.45 -1.71 -6.25
N LYS A 318 19.40 -0.95 -6.81
CA LYS A 318 20.70 -0.64 -6.17
C LYS A 318 20.58 0.22 -4.91
N GLN A 319 19.44 0.91 -4.74
CA GLN A 319 19.18 1.78 -3.58
C GLN A 319 18.58 1.00 -2.41
N ILE A 320 18.27 -0.28 -2.58
CA ILE A 320 17.62 -1.11 -1.57
C ILE A 320 18.65 -1.92 -0.79
N ALA A 321 18.56 -1.86 0.54
CA ALA A 321 19.38 -2.67 1.44
C ALA A 321 18.84 -4.11 1.49
N THR A 322 19.35 -4.98 0.64
CA THR A 322 18.90 -6.38 0.51
C THR A 322 19.61 -7.31 1.50
N SER A 323 19.56 -7.02 2.79
CA SER A 323 20.16 -7.88 3.83
C SER A 323 19.34 -9.14 4.11
N GLN A 324 18.08 -9.14 3.77
CA GLN A 324 17.18 -10.28 3.97
C GLN A 324 17.29 -11.29 2.82
N ARG A 325 17.16 -12.57 3.17
CA ARG A 325 17.11 -13.65 2.20
C ARG A 325 15.68 -14.16 2.10
N ILE A 326 15.00 -13.82 1.02
CA ILE A 326 13.65 -14.26 0.72
C ILE A 326 13.71 -15.37 -0.34
N PHE A 327 13.02 -16.45 -0.09
CA PHE A 327 13.00 -17.62 -0.98
C PHE A 327 11.57 -17.98 -1.38
N PHE A 328 11.43 -18.51 -2.58
CA PHE A 328 10.21 -19.12 -3.06
C PHE A 328 10.40 -20.64 -3.18
N ASP A 329 9.49 -21.39 -2.56
CA ASP A 329 9.37 -22.84 -2.73
C ASP A 329 8.24 -23.12 -3.74
N ALA A 330 8.62 -23.48 -4.97
CA ALA A 330 7.67 -23.74 -6.05
C ALA A 330 6.77 -24.94 -5.79
N ARG A 331 7.22 -25.95 -5.00
CA ARG A 331 6.41 -27.14 -4.67
C ARG A 331 5.35 -26.83 -3.63
N ARG A 332 5.73 -26.10 -2.58
CA ARG A 332 4.82 -25.67 -1.51
C ARG A 332 4.01 -24.42 -1.88
N ARG A 333 4.40 -23.74 -2.95
CA ARG A 333 3.85 -22.44 -3.36
C ARG A 333 3.85 -21.44 -2.19
N CYS A 334 4.99 -21.31 -1.55
CA CYS A 334 5.14 -20.36 -0.44
C CYS A 334 6.43 -19.55 -0.56
N VAL A 335 6.36 -18.35 0.01
CA VAL A 335 7.47 -17.42 0.15
C VAL A 335 7.87 -17.42 1.63
N PHE A 336 9.15 -17.47 1.94
CA PHE A 336 9.62 -17.42 3.31
C PHE A 336 10.94 -16.67 3.44
N GLN A 337 11.14 -16.11 4.62
CA GLN A 337 12.37 -15.47 5.01
C GLN A 337 13.27 -16.48 5.73
N GLU A 338 14.55 -16.58 5.34
CA GLU A 338 15.53 -17.37 6.07
C GLU A 338 15.78 -16.72 7.44
N GLN A 339 15.52 -17.44 8.51
CA GLN A 339 15.90 -17.02 9.87
C GLN A 339 17.41 -17.15 10.01
N ARG A 340 18.05 -16.09 10.51
CA ARG A 340 19.50 -16.10 10.83
C ARG A 340 19.76 -16.77 12.16
#